data_a69e71f5cec9b18b565f73c46a37808c
#
_entry.id   a69e71f5cec9b18b565f73c46a37808c
#
_cell.length_a   1.000
_cell.length_b   1.000
_cell.length_c   1.000
_cell.angle_alpha   90.00
_cell.angle_beta   90.00
_cell.angle_gamma   90.00
#
_symmetry.space_group_name_H-M   'P 1'
#
loop_
_entity.id
_entity.type
_entity.pdbx_description
1 polymer ?
#
loop_
_entity_poly.entity_id
_entity_poly.type
_entity_poly.pdbx_seq_one_letter_code
_entity_poly.pdbx_strand_id
1 'polypeptide(L)'
;MNPVLAEMLATGTVVAPDGSRVPLDYNISLDEGAAIQRLIREIKPRVTLVVGCAYGVSTLFICDVLAEVGGERHIVIDPFQERGWNGLGLFNAKRAGFGELIEFYGEPSHSALPSLVKMQRRVDFALIDGWHTFDYVMVDFFYVDLLLKAGGIVMLDDTGAYPAIRKVARYIATHRRYAPIDNGIRPITSTKRRVLNAAAALLSAPPLRAVTKYLLRPDMLHPDAALGLPGGNFIAFRKLADDSLGDGSTETRKWDQHVDF
;
A
#
# COMPACT_ATOMS: atom_id res chain seq x y z
N MET A 1 -8.37 19.88 4.71
CA MET A 1 -7.33 19.18 5.54
C MET A 1 -7.64 19.42 7.00
N ASN A 2 -7.69 18.36 7.78
CA ASN A 2 -7.92 18.42 9.23
C ASN A 2 -6.86 19.28 9.93
N PRO A 3 -7.24 20.13 10.93
CA PRO A 3 -6.31 21.03 11.61
C PRO A 3 -5.14 20.31 12.33
N VAL A 4 -5.40 19.14 12.93
CA VAL A 4 -4.34 18.35 13.61
C VAL A 4 -3.32 17.84 12.61
N LEU A 5 -3.77 17.32 11.46
CA LEU A 5 -2.89 16.89 10.37
C LEU A 5 -2.06 18.08 9.82
N ALA A 6 -2.71 19.23 9.60
CA ALA A 6 -2.01 20.45 9.15
C ALA A 6 -0.96 20.91 10.16
N GLU A 7 -1.26 20.87 11.45
CA GLU A 7 -0.31 21.17 12.53
C GLU A 7 0.91 20.23 12.49
N MET A 8 0.67 18.92 12.42
CA MET A 8 1.74 17.91 12.39
C MET A 8 2.69 18.12 11.20
N LEU A 9 2.15 18.35 10.02
CA LEU A 9 2.93 18.56 8.80
C LEU A 9 3.68 19.90 8.79
N ALA A 10 3.06 20.98 9.33
CA ALA A 10 3.68 22.29 9.40
C ALA A 10 4.82 22.37 10.43
N THR A 11 4.68 21.65 11.55
CA THR A 11 5.66 21.70 12.65
C THR A 11 6.70 20.59 12.61
N GLY A 12 6.46 19.53 11.82
CA GLY A 12 7.30 18.33 11.83
C GLY A 12 7.28 17.63 13.18
N THR A 13 6.18 17.78 13.97
CA THR A 13 6.07 17.20 15.31
C THR A 13 4.67 16.65 15.53
N VAL A 14 4.58 15.66 16.41
CA VAL A 14 3.32 15.10 16.93
C VAL A 14 3.15 15.49 18.40
N VAL A 15 1.92 15.81 18.80
CA VAL A 15 1.61 16.19 20.18
C VAL A 15 1.32 14.95 21.02
N ALA A 16 1.95 14.86 22.18
CA ALA A 16 1.70 13.81 23.18
C ALA A 16 0.59 14.19 24.17
N PRO A 17 0.03 13.24 24.94
CA PRO A 17 -1.05 13.49 25.91
C PRO A 17 -0.71 14.52 26.99
N ASP A 18 0.56 14.67 27.34
CA ASP A 18 1.06 15.66 28.31
C ASP A 18 1.32 17.05 27.70
N GLY A 19 1.03 17.21 26.39
CA GLY A 19 1.27 18.44 25.64
C GLY A 19 2.69 18.59 25.09
N SER A 20 3.59 17.67 25.38
CA SER A 20 4.93 17.67 24.79
C SER A 20 4.89 17.38 23.29
N ARG A 21 5.96 17.75 22.58
CA ARG A 21 6.09 17.54 21.13
C ARG A 21 7.20 16.54 20.84
N VAL A 22 6.87 15.54 20.03
CA VAL A 22 7.79 14.50 19.59
C VAL A 22 8.08 14.73 18.10
N PRO A 23 9.35 14.63 17.63
CA PRO A 23 9.68 14.73 16.22
C PRO A 23 8.91 13.71 15.35
N LEU A 24 8.49 14.14 14.17
CA LEU A 24 7.76 13.33 13.21
C LEU A 24 8.76 12.75 12.20
N ASP A 25 9.50 11.69 12.61
CA ASP A 25 10.61 11.14 11.82
C ASP A 25 10.16 10.15 10.73
N TYR A 26 8.99 9.53 10.92
CA TYR A 26 8.46 8.50 10.02
C TYR A 26 7.04 8.86 9.57
N ASN A 27 6.91 9.36 8.36
CA ASN A 27 5.62 9.76 7.82
C ASN A 27 5.63 9.80 6.30
N ILE A 28 4.46 9.64 5.72
CA ILE A 28 4.24 9.87 4.29
C ILE A 28 4.33 11.36 3.97
N SER A 29 4.75 11.67 2.74
CA SER A 29 4.81 13.05 2.24
C SER A 29 3.41 13.63 1.94
N LEU A 30 3.34 14.95 1.76
CA LEU A 30 2.11 15.63 1.31
C LEU A 30 1.58 15.09 -0.01
N ASP A 31 2.47 14.81 -0.97
CA ASP A 31 2.07 14.30 -2.29
C ASP A 31 1.49 12.89 -2.17
N GLU A 32 2.05 12.07 -1.31
CA GLU A 32 1.56 10.73 -1.00
C GLU A 32 0.19 10.78 -0.30
N GLY A 33 0.04 11.65 0.69
CA GLY A 33 -1.23 11.90 1.35
C GLY A 33 -2.32 12.41 0.38
N ALA A 34 -1.95 13.33 -0.52
CA ALA A 34 -2.84 13.84 -1.56
C ALA A 34 -3.27 12.74 -2.56
N ALA A 35 -2.34 11.82 -2.90
CA ALA A 35 -2.65 10.66 -3.74
C ALA A 35 -3.68 9.73 -3.07
N ILE A 36 -3.48 9.42 -1.78
CA ILE A 36 -4.44 8.64 -0.98
C ILE A 36 -5.83 9.31 -1.02
N GLN A 37 -5.88 10.60 -0.71
CA GLN A 37 -7.15 11.34 -0.66
C GLN A 37 -7.84 11.37 -2.02
N ARG A 38 -7.10 11.55 -3.12
CA ARG A 38 -7.64 11.53 -4.47
C ARG A 38 -8.29 10.18 -4.79
N LEU A 39 -7.60 9.08 -4.51
CA LEU A 39 -8.11 7.74 -4.78
C LEU A 39 -9.33 7.39 -3.92
N ILE A 40 -9.36 7.82 -2.66
CA ILE A 40 -10.52 7.64 -1.78
C ILE A 40 -11.73 8.45 -2.28
N ARG A 41 -11.54 9.71 -2.72
CA ARG A 41 -12.63 10.49 -3.33
C ARG A 41 -13.19 9.84 -4.59
N GLU A 42 -12.33 9.21 -5.39
CA GLU A 42 -12.73 8.52 -6.62
C GLU A 42 -13.66 7.33 -6.33
N ILE A 43 -13.27 6.46 -5.38
CA ILE A 43 -14.02 5.20 -5.13
C ILE A 43 -15.07 5.33 -4.01
N LYS A 44 -15.01 6.39 -3.20
CA LYS A 44 -15.94 6.66 -2.07
C LYS A 44 -16.13 5.41 -1.19
N PRO A 45 -15.05 4.91 -0.56
CA PRO A 45 -15.09 3.67 0.20
C PRO A 45 -15.97 3.82 1.45
N ARG A 46 -16.66 2.75 1.85
CA ARG A 46 -17.31 2.66 3.15
C ARG A 46 -16.32 2.21 4.24
N VAL A 47 -15.46 1.26 3.91
CA VAL A 47 -14.48 0.70 4.83
C VAL A 47 -13.09 0.76 4.23
N THR A 48 -12.17 1.35 4.98
CA THR A 48 -10.74 1.41 4.64
C THR A 48 -9.91 0.64 5.65
N LEU A 49 -8.70 0.21 5.25
CA LEU A 49 -7.77 -0.52 6.10
C LEU A 49 -6.35 0.03 5.92
N VAL A 50 -5.60 0.10 7.02
CA VAL A 50 -4.15 0.32 6.99
C VAL A 50 -3.43 -0.73 7.82
N VAL A 51 -2.35 -1.27 7.30
CA VAL A 51 -1.35 -2.03 8.04
C VAL A 51 -0.17 -1.10 8.29
N GLY A 52 0.09 -0.78 9.56
CA GLY A 52 1.04 0.26 9.99
C GLY A 52 0.33 1.60 10.26
N CYS A 53 0.58 2.18 11.42
CA CYS A 53 0.00 3.45 11.82
C CYS A 53 1.08 4.47 12.24
N ALA A 54 2.10 4.01 12.94
CA ALA A 54 3.15 4.85 13.50
C ALA A 54 2.58 6.08 14.25
N TYR A 55 2.93 7.28 13.83
CA TYR A 55 2.40 8.54 14.39
C TYR A 55 1.00 8.92 13.85
N GLY A 56 0.42 8.12 12.93
CA GLY A 56 -0.95 8.29 12.46
C GLY A 56 -1.12 9.23 11.27
N VAL A 57 -0.06 9.65 10.58
CA VAL A 57 -0.17 10.61 9.47
C VAL A 57 -1.00 10.02 8.31
N SER A 58 -0.69 8.81 7.86
CA SER A 58 -1.47 8.11 6.82
C SER A 58 -2.92 7.90 7.26
N THR A 59 -3.14 7.47 8.51
CA THR A 59 -4.46 7.35 9.14
C THR A 59 -5.24 8.66 9.10
N LEU A 60 -4.60 9.80 9.42
CA LEU A 60 -5.26 11.11 9.39
C LEU A 60 -5.63 11.54 7.96
N PHE A 61 -4.76 11.32 6.97
CA PHE A 61 -5.11 11.58 5.56
C PHE A 61 -6.30 10.74 5.09
N ILE A 62 -6.33 9.46 5.48
CA ILE A 62 -7.42 8.55 5.14
C ILE A 62 -8.71 8.99 5.83
N CYS A 63 -8.69 9.22 7.15
CA CYS A 63 -9.88 9.58 7.91
C CYS A 63 -10.47 10.93 7.51
N ASP A 64 -9.62 11.92 7.18
CA ASP A 64 -10.05 13.26 6.74
C ASP A 64 -10.95 13.16 5.49
N VAL A 65 -10.52 12.39 4.49
CA VAL A 65 -11.30 12.20 3.27
C VAL A 65 -12.41 11.17 3.42
N LEU A 66 -12.22 10.14 4.25
CA LEU A 66 -13.24 9.12 4.53
C LEU A 66 -14.48 9.75 5.16
N ALA A 67 -14.31 10.68 6.11
CA ALA A 67 -15.39 11.46 6.70
C ALA A 67 -16.07 12.37 5.66
N GLU A 68 -15.29 13.00 4.76
CA GLU A 68 -15.81 13.84 3.67
C GLU A 68 -16.74 13.07 2.73
N VAL A 69 -16.38 11.82 2.38
CA VAL A 69 -17.16 11.00 1.43
C VAL A 69 -18.26 10.15 2.09
N GLY A 70 -18.45 10.26 3.41
CA GLY A 70 -19.46 9.52 4.16
C GLY A 70 -19.10 8.06 4.41
N GLY A 71 -17.81 7.75 4.54
CA GLY A 71 -17.33 6.42 4.91
C GLY A 71 -17.63 6.10 6.38
N GLU A 72 -17.56 4.81 6.72
CA GLU A 72 -18.10 4.30 8.00
C GLU A 72 -17.01 3.83 8.96
N ARG A 73 -15.91 3.29 8.44
CA ARG A 73 -14.89 2.64 9.26
C ARG A 73 -13.50 2.70 8.64
N HIS A 74 -12.51 3.01 9.46
CA HIS A 74 -11.09 2.86 9.16
C HIS A 74 -10.47 1.83 10.08
N ILE A 75 -10.09 0.67 9.55
CA ILE A 75 -9.42 -0.40 10.27
C ILE A 75 -7.93 -0.08 10.31
N VAL A 76 -7.36 -0.04 11.52
CA VAL A 76 -5.94 0.25 11.78
C VAL A 76 -5.30 -0.94 12.47
N ILE A 77 -4.26 -1.52 11.87
CA ILE A 77 -3.51 -2.65 12.43
C ILE A 77 -2.08 -2.22 12.70
N ASP A 78 -1.69 -2.15 13.99
CA ASP A 78 -0.33 -1.79 14.39
C ASP A 78 0.01 -2.35 15.78
N PRO A 79 0.89 -3.38 15.88
CA PRO A 79 1.26 -4.00 17.14
C PRO A 79 2.14 -3.11 18.02
N PHE A 80 2.70 -2.03 17.47
CA PHE A 80 3.69 -1.20 18.15
C PHE A 80 3.13 0.11 18.69
N GLN A 81 1.81 0.37 18.53
CA GLN A 81 1.23 1.64 19.00
C GLN A 81 1.54 1.94 20.47
N GLU A 82 1.40 0.97 21.36
CA GLU A 82 1.68 1.18 22.79
C GLU A 82 3.18 1.20 23.12
N ARG A 83 3.95 0.26 22.54
CA ARG A 83 5.35 0.02 22.94
C ARG A 83 6.38 0.80 22.13
N GLY A 84 6.07 1.11 20.87
CA GLY A 84 6.99 1.80 19.96
C GLY A 84 6.62 3.25 19.71
N TRP A 85 5.32 3.54 19.62
CA TRP A 85 4.81 4.85 19.24
C TRP A 85 4.09 5.57 20.38
N ASN A 86 4.14 5.03 21.63
CA ASN A 86 3.52 5.60 22.84
C ASN A 86 2.03 5.97 22.65
N GLY A 87 1.31 5.27 21.79
CA GLY A 87 -0.10 5.54 21.47
C GLY A 87 -0.35 6.83 20.69
N LEU A 88 0.70 7.49 20.19
CA LEU A 88 0.61 8.84 19.62
C LEU A 88 -0.23 8.88 18.36
N GLY A 89 -0.20 7.84 17.51
CA GLY A 89 -1.02 7.75 16.31
C GLY A 89 -2.51 7.79 16.64
N LEU A 90 -2.96 6.92 17.52
CA LEU A 90 -4.36 6.86 17.96
C LEU A 90 -4.79 8.09 18.77
N PHE A 91 -3.91 8.62 19.61
CA PHE A 91 -4.17 9.84 20.38
C PHE A 91 -4.44 11.02 19.44
N ASN A 92 -3.60 11.24 18.43
CA ASN A 92 -3.77 12.35 17.48
C ASN A 92 -4.96 12.13 16.55
N ALA A 93 -5.27 10.90 16.20
CA ALA A 93 -6.50 10.58 15.46
C ALA A 93 -7.76 10.92 16.27
N LYS A 94 -7.76 10.66 17.59
CA LYS A 94 -8.82 11.09 18.50
C LYS A 94 -8.89 12.61 18.65
N ARG A 95 -7.73 13.31 18.76
CA ARG A 95 -7.67 14.78 18.74
C ARG A 95 -8.27 15.38 17.47
N ALA A 96 -8.03 14.72 16.34
CA ALA A 96 -8.58 15.11 15.04
C ALA A 96 -10.09 14.88 14.88
N GLY A 97 -10.75 14.25 15.87
CA GLY A 97 -12.18 13.95 15.84
C GLY A 97 -12.53 12.63 15.14
N PHE A 98 -11.54 11.79 14.84
CA PHE A 98 -11.76 10.54 14.08
C PHE A 98 -11.85 9.29 14.96
N GLY A 99 -11.90 9.43 16.30
CA GLY A 99 -11.93 8.29 17.21
C GLY A 99 -13.01 7.26 16.90
N GLU A 100 -14.22 7.70 16.55
CA GLU A 100 -15.36 6.84 16.24
C GLU A 100 -15.26 6.15 14.86
N LEU A 101 -14.44 6.68 13.96
CA LEU A 101 -14.19 6.06 12.66
C LEU A 101 -13.19 4.91 12.77
N ILE A 102 -12.33 4.90 13.80
CA ILE A 102 -11.22 3.97 13.91
C ILE A 102 -11.65 2.68 14.60
N GLU A 103 -11.31 1.56 13.97
CA GLU A 103 -11.36 0.23 14.54
C GLU A 103 -9.92 -0.29 14.63
N PHE A 104 -9.37 -0.31 15.85
CA PHE A 104 -7.95 -0.59 16.08
C PHE A 104 -7.69 -2.04 16.50
N TYR A 105 -6.66 -2.62 15.89
CA TYR A 105 -6.10 -3.94 16.22
C TYR A 105 -4.63 -3.78 16.64
N GLY A 106 -4.35 -3.89 17.94
CA GLY A 106 -3.02 -3.80 18.55
C GLY A 106 -2.22 -5.10 18.47
N GLU A 107 -2.37 -5.85 17.39
CA GLU A 107 -1.73 -7.14 17.17
C GLU A 107 -1.04 -7.19 15.80
N PRO A 108 -0.08 -8.12 15.59
CA PRO A 108 0.57 -8.27 14.29
C PRO A 108 -0.42 -8.55 13.16
N SER A 109 -0.13 -8.01 11.96
CA SER A 109 -1.00 -8.15 10.79
C SER A 109 -1.32 -9.61 10.44
N HIS A 110 -0.35 -10.52 10.61
CA HIS A 110 -0.52 -11.95 10.38
C HIS A 110 -1.45 -12.65 11.41
N SER A 111 -1.89 -11.93 12.45
CA SER A 111 -2.93 -12.38 13.40
C SER A 111 -4.25 -11.65 13.15
N ALA A 112 -4.22 -10.32 12.98
CA ALA A 112 -5.40 -9.49 12.77
C ALA A 112 -6.10 -9.79 11.44
N LEU A 113 -5.36 -9.81 10.35
CA LEU A 113 -5.92 -10.00 9.00
C LEU A 113 -6.65 -11.34 8.82
N PRO A 114 -6.11 -12.50 9.24
CA PRO A 114 -6.86 -13.77 9.23
C PRO A 114 -8.15 -13.72 10.03
N SER A 115 -8.15 -13.03 11.18
CA SER A 115 -9.33 -12.86 12.01
C SER A 115 -10.41 -12.04 11.30
N LEU A 116 -10.03 -10.97 10.60
CA LEU A 116 -10.94 -10.18 9.76
C LEU A 116 -11.54 -11.01 8.61
N VAL A 117 -10.73 -11.86 7.96
CA VAL A 117 -11.21 -12.79 6.92
C VAL A 117 -12.21 -13.78 7.50
N LYS A 118 -11.92 -14.37 8.68
CA LYS A 118 -12.84 -15.28 9.38
C LYS A 118 -14.16 -14.60 9.75
N MET A 119 -14.12 -13.32 10.08
CA MET A 119 -15.31 -12.49 10.34
C MET A 119 -16.02 -12.05 9.06
N GLN A 120 -15.57 -12.47 7.88
CA GLN A 120 -16.09 -12.09 6.56
C GLN A 120 -16.12 -10.58 6.34
N ARG A 121 -15.18 -9.84 6.94
CA ARG A 121 -15.05 -8.40 6.71
C ARG A 121 -14.67 -8.12 5.26
N ARG A 122 -15.18 -7.01 4.73
CA ARG A 122 -14.84 -6.54 3.38
C ARG A 122 -14.39 -5.10 3.44
N VAL A 123 -13.34 -4.77 2.67
CA VAL A 123 -12.79 -3.42 2.57
C VAL A 123 -12.84 -2.92 1.13
N ASP A 124 -12.90 -1.61 0.96
CA ASP A 124 -12.94 -0.96 -0.35
C ASP A 124 -11.59 -0.32 -0.71
N PHE A 125 -10.79 0.03 0.31
CA PHE A 125 -9.45 0.60 0.16
C PHE A 125 -8.53 0.02 1.22
N ALA A 126 -7.29 -0.30 0.86
CA ALA A 126 -6.25 -0.75 1.78
C ALA A 126 -4.91 -0.09 1.49
N LEU A 127 -4.19 0.29 2.55
CA LEU A 127 -2.79 0.73 2.51
C LEU A 127 -1.94 -0.29 3.27
N ILE A 128 -0.91 -0.83 2.62
CA ILE A 128 0.09 -1.72 3.24
C ILE A 128 1.36 -0.89 3.45
N ASP A 129 1.60 -0.52 4.71
CA ASP A 129 2.68 0.34 5.18
C ASP A 129 3.22 -0.19 6.53
N GLY A 130 3.39 -1.51 6.61
CA GLY A 130 3.80 -2.21 7.83
C GLY A 130 5.30 -2.53 7.86
N TRP A 131 5.64 -3.82 7.94
CA TRP A 131 7.02 -4.29 7.99
C TRP A 131 7.58 -4.49 6.58
N HIS A 132 8.73 -3.85 6.25
CA HIS A 132 9.23 -3.72 4.88
C HIS A 132 10.04 -4.93 4.38
N THR A 133 9.73 -6.15 4.85
CA THR A 133 10.32 -7.39 4.34
C THR A 133 9.38 -8.09 3.36
N PHE A 134 9.95 -8.89 2.45
CA PHE A 134 9.18 -9.55 1.39
C PHE A 134 8.08 -10.47 1.94
N ASP A 135 8.40 -11.24 2.96
CA ASP A 135 7.50 -12.21 3.59
C ASP A 135 6.30 -11.53 4.26
N TYR A 136 6.54 -10.48 5.06
CA TYR A 136 5.47 -9.74 5.72
C TYR A 136 4.56 -9.03 4.71
N VAL A 137 5.12 -8.28 3.76
CA VAL A 137 4.32 -7.58 2.74
C VAL A 137 3.53 -8.56 1.86
N MET A 138 4.09 -9.73 1.56
CA MET A 138 3.39 -10.79 0.82
C MET A 138 2.24 -11.38 1.62
N VAL A 139 2.42 -11.62 2.92
CA VAL A 139 1.37 -12.10 3.83
C VAL A 139 0.28 -11.04 3.98
N ASP A 140 0.65 -9.77 4.17
CA ASP A 140 -0.29 -8.66 4.26
C ASP A 140 -1.11 -8.54 2.98
N PHE A 141 -0.46 -8.55 1.82
CA PHE A 141 -1.16 -8.52 0.54
C PHE A 141 -2.09 -9.72 0.36
N PHE A 142 -1.66 -10.93 0.71
CA PHE A 142 -2.47 -12.13 0.58
C PHE A 142 -3.81 -12.00 1.31
N TYR A 143 -3.79 -11.56 2.56
CA TYR A 143 -5.02 -11.40 3.34
C TYR A 143 -5.82 -10.16 2.96
N VAL A 144 -5.14 -9.05 2.62
CA VAL A 144 -5.82 -7.85 2.08
C VAL A 144 -6.56 -8.18 0.80
N ASP A 145 -6.00 -9.00 -0.08
CA ASP A 145 -6.68 -9.43 -1.31
C ASP A 145 -7.97 -10.22 -1.02
N LEU A 146 -7.99 -11.07 0.02
CA LEU A 146 -9.21 -11.77 0.45
C LEU A 146 -10.28 -10.81 1.02
N LEU A 147 -9.86 -9.72 1.66
CA LEU A 147 -10.75 -8.71 2.24
C LEU A 147 -11.23 -7.69 1.21
N LEU A 148 -10.40 -7.35 0.21
CA LEU A 148 -10.65 -6.28 -0.73
C LEU A 148 -11.73 -6.68 -1.74
N LYS A 149 -12.73 -5.83 -1.92
CA LYS A 149 -13.78 -6.03 -2.93
C LYS A 149 -13.24 -5.80 -4.34
N ALA A 150 -13.85 -6.44 -5.34
CA ALA A 150 -13.63 -6.08 -6.74
C ALA A 150 -13.97 -4.60 -6.96
N GLY A 151 -13.13 -3.89 -7.72
CA GLY A 151 -13.18 -2.42 -7.87
C GLY A 151 -12.44 -1.65 -6.77
N GLY A 152 -12.13 -2.28 -5.64
CA GLY A 152 -11.36 -1.69 -4.55
C GLY A 152 -9.90 -1.43 -4.91
N ILE A 153 -9.24 -0.64 -4.09
CA ILE A 153 -7.84 -0.21 -4.30
C ILE A 153 -6.97 -0.72 -3.17
N VAL A 154 -5.81 -1.30 -3.51
CA VAL A 154 -4.70 -1.53 -2.58
C VAL A 154 -3.51 -0.65 -2.96
N MET A 155 -2.91 0.00 -1.98
CA MET A 155 -1.66 0.76 -2.11
C MET A 155 -0.55 0.08 -1.32
N LEU A 156 0.65 0.05 -1.90
CA LEU A 156 1.89 -0.35 -1.22
C LEU A 156 2.74 0.89 -1.02
N ASP A 157 3.18 1.13 0.22
CA ASP A 157 4.15 2.17 0.53
C ASP A 157 5.59 1.66 0.36
N ASP A 158 6.54 2.57 0.36
CA ASP A 158 7.97 2.31 0.37
C ASP A 158 8.51 1.45 -0.79
N THR A 159 7.78 1.35 -1.88
CA THR A 159 8.18 0.59 -3.07
C THR A 159 9.44 1.13 -3.75
N GLY A 160 9.79 2.39 -3.52
CA GLY A 160 11.01 3.03 -4.02
C GLY A 160 12.23 2.77 -3.14
N ALA A 161 12.01 2.66 -1.83
CA ALA A 161 13.06 2.47 -0.83
C ALA A 161 13.43 1.00 -0.65
N TYR A 162 12.43 0.10 -0.67
CA TYR A 162 12.63 -1.32 -0.38
C TYR A 162 12.38 -2.21 -1.61
N PRO A 163 13.45 -2.83 -2.18
CA PRO A 163 13.31 -3.74 -3.32
C PRO A 163 12.39 -4.93 -3.06
N ALA A 164 12.25 -5.35 -1.80
CA ALA A 164 11.37 -6.42 -1.38
C ALA A 164 9.89 -6.10 -1.68
N ILE A 165 9.44 -4.89 -1.35
CA ILE A 165 8.07 -4.42 -1.59
C ILE A 165 7.82 -4.31 -3.10
N ARG A 166 8.83 -3.81 -3.84
CA ARG A 166 8.73 -3.72 -5.30
C ARG A 166 8.56 -5.08 -5.97
N LYS A 167 9.15 -6.14 -5.43
CA LYS A 167 8.91 -7.52 -5.90
C LYS A 167 7.46 -7.94 -5.68
N VAL A 168 6.86 -7.61 -4.55
CA VAL A 168 5.44 -7.89 -4.30
C VAL A 168 4.56 -7.10 -5.27
N ALA A 169 4.87 -5.83 -5.56
CA ALA A 169 4.16 -5.05 -6.56
C ALA A 169 4.23 -5.69 -7.96
N ARG A 170 5.38 -6.23 -8.35
CA ARG A 170 5.55 -6.97 -9.61
C ARG A 170 4.72 -8.24 -9.63
N TYR A 171 4.72 -9.01 -8.54
CA TYR A 171 3.87 -10.18 -8.39
C TYR A 171 2.38 -9.83 -8.56
N ILE A 172 1.92 -8.75 -7.93
CA ILE A 172 0.53 -8.29 -8.07
C ILE A 172 0.20 -7.99 -9.54
N ALA A 173 1.08 -7.23 -10.22
CA ALA A 173 0.87 -6.82 -11.60
C ALA A 173 0.86 -7.98 -12.61
N THR A 174 1.58 -9.08 -12.31
CA THR A 174 1.79 -10.18 -13.27
C THR A 174 0.97 -11.43 -12.96
N HIS A 175 0.61 -11.67 -11.69
CA HIS A 175 0.01 -12.93 -11.25
C HIS A 175 -1.36 -12.79 -10.58
N ARG A 176 -1.82 -11.55 -10.39
CA ARG A 176 -3.11 -11.29 -9.75
C ARG A 176 -4.02 -10.50 -10.68
N ARG A 177 -5.33 -10.56 -10.43
CA ARG A 177 -6.32 -9.80 -11.21
C ARG A 177 -6.39 -8.34 -10.75
N TYR A 178 -5.29 -7.64 -10.97
CA TYR A 178 -5.13 -6.24 -10.62
C TYR A 178 -4.58 -5.43 -11.77
N ALA A 179 -5.00 -4.17 -11.87
CA ALA A 179 -4.42 -3.20 -12.77
C ALA A 179 -3.69 -2.12 -11.96
N PRO A 180 -2.44 -1.80 -12.27
CA PRO A 180 -1.79 -0.63 -11.70
C PRO A 180 -2.55 0.63 -12.15
N ILE A 181 -2.70 1.58 -11.22
CA ILE A 181 -3.38 2.85 -11.48
C ILE A 181 -2.44 4.02 -11.21
N ASP A 182 -2.64 5.10 -11.96
CA ASP A 182 -1.90 6.33 -11.74
C ASP A 182 -2.29 6.93 -10.38
N ASN A 183 -1.34 6.97 -9.47
CA ASN A 183 -1.50 7.59 -8.16
C ASN A 183 -1.29 9.13 -8.19
N GLY A 184 -0.97 9.71 -9.36
CA GLY A 184 -0.72 11.14 -9.54
C GLY A 184 0.64 11.61 -9.02
N ILE A 185 1.44 10.74 -8.44
CA ILE A 185 2.79 11.07 -7.97
C ILE A 185 3.76 10.95 -9.13
N ARG A 186 4.38 12.05 -9.50
CA ARG A 186 5.40 12.04 -10.58
C ARG A 186 6.72 11.49 -10.03
N PRO A 187 7.23 10.37 -10.60
CA PRO A 187 8.50 9.83 -10.14
C PRO A 187 9.64 10.78 -10.45
N ILE A 188 10.51 11.01 -9.48
CA ILE A 188 11.81 11.66 -9.71
C ILE A 188 12.68 10.63 -10.42
N THR A 189 12.64 10.60 -11.76
CA THR A 189 13.47 9.69 -12.56
C THR A 189 14.87 10.25 -12.71
N SER A 190 15.84 9.65 -12.03
CA SER A 190 17.26 9.99 -12.25
C SER A 190 17.68 9.60 -13.68
N THR A 191 18.58 10.36 -14.27
CA THR A 191 19.16 10.07 -15.61
C THR A 191 19.71 8.65 -15.69
N LYS A 192 20.33 8.16 -14.60
CA LYS A 192 20.84 6.79 -14.48
C LYS A 192 19.73 5.74 -14.65
N ARG A 193 18.56 5.96 -14.06
CA ARG A 193 17.41 5.05 -14.17
C ARG A 193 16.80 5.06 -15.58
N ARG A 194 16.79 6.22 -16.25
CA ARG A 194 16.37 6.34 -17.66
C ARG A 194 17.26 5.52 -18.59
N VAL A 195 18.58 5.61 -18.41
CA VAL A 195 19.56 4.82 -19.20
C VAL A 195 19.40 3.33 -18.95
N LEU A 196 19.25 2.91 -17.68
CA LEU A 196 19.03 1.50 -17.34
C LEU A 196 17.73 0.96 -17.93
N ASN A 197 16.64 1.72 -17.89
CA ASN A 197 15.37 1.32 -18.49
C ASN A 197 15.45 1.21 -20.03
N ALA A 198 16.18 2.13 -20.68
CA ALA A 198 16.41 2.07 -22.14
C ALA A 198 17.26 0.85 -22.51
N ALA A 199 18.30 0.54 -21.75
CA ALA A 199 19.12 -0.66 -21.95
C ALA A 199 18.31 -1.94 -21.74
N ALA A 200 17.49 -2.01 -20.69
CA ALA A 200 16.62 -3.14 -20.42
C ALA A 200 15.57 -3.34 -21.55
N ALA A 201 14.98 -2.26 -22.06
CA ALA A 201 14.06 -2.31 -23.19
C ALA A 201 14.73 -2.87 -24.45
N LEU A 202 15.96 -2.44 -24.75
CA LEU A 202 16.74 -2.93 -25.88
C LEU A 202 17.06 -4.43 -25.75
N LEU A 203 17.50 -4.88 -24.57
CA LEU A 203 17.82 -6.28 -24.27
C LEU A 203 16.59 -7.19 -24.26
N SER A 204 15.41 -6.63 -24.04
CA SER A 204 14.12 -7.35 -24.06
C SER A 204 13.48 -7.44 -25.43
N ALA A 205 14.02 -6.74 -26.44
CA ALA A 205 13.50 -6.73 -27.79
C ALA A 205 13.85 -8.02 -28.55
N PRO A 206 12.95 -8.58 -29.39
CA PRO A 206 13.29 -9.65 -30.31
C PRO A 206 14.32 -9.15 -31.37
N PRO A 207 15.34 -9.95 -31.75
CA PRO A 207 15.63 -11.34 -31.38
C PRO A 207 16.50 -11.51 -30.12
N LEU A 208 17.01 -10.42 -29.51
CA LEU A 208 17.92 -10.47 -28.35
C LEU A 208 17.30 -11.23 -27.16
N ARG A 209 15.99 -11.12 -26.96
CA ARG A 209 15.27 -11.80 -25.90
C ARG A 209 15.46 -13.33 -25.92
N ALA A 210 15.65 -13.93 -27.08
CA ALA A 210 15.86 -15.36 -27.22
C ALA A 210 17.11 -15.86 -26.48
N VAL A 211 18.14 -15.02 -26.41
CA VAL A 211 19.42 -15.31 -25.74
C VAL A 211 19.47 -14.71 -24.34
N THR A 212 18.99 -13.50 -24.18
CA THR A 212 19.07 -12.76 -22.92
C THR A 212 18.21 -13.38 -21.80
N LYS A 213 17.12 -14.10 -22.13
CA LYS A 213 16.30 -14.82 -21.14
C LYS A 213 17.06 -15.88 -20.33
N TYR A 214 18.19 -16.37 -20.83
CA TYR A 214 19.04 -17.34 -20.14
C TYR A 214 20.19 -16.69 -19.36
N LEU A 215 20.49 -15.42 -19.64
CA LEU A 215 21.64 -14.70 -19.07
C LEU A 215 21.24 -13.59 -18.09
N LEU A 216 20.02 -13.07 -18.22
CA LEU A 216 19.54 -11.95 -17.42
C LEU A 216 18.45 -12.42 -16.45
N ARG A 217 18.39 -11.74 -15.30
CA ARG A 217 17.31 -11.98 -14.34
C ARG A 217 15.96 -11.59 -14.95
N PRO A 218 14.85 -12.27 -14.58
CA PRO A 218 13.51 -11.95 -15.06
C PRO A 218 13.10 -10.48 -14.89
N ASP A 219 13.51 -9.85 -13.79
CA ASP A 219 13.26 -8.44 -13.49
C ASP A 219 13.95 -7.47 -14.47
N MET A 220 15.02 -7.90 -15.12
CA MET A 220 15.69 -7.12 -16.17
C MET A 220 15.00 -7.28 -17.54
N LEU A 221 14.33 -8.41 -17.77
CA LEU A 221 13.62 -8.71 -19.02
C LEU A 221 12.23 -8.07 -19.07
N HIS A 222 11.63 -7.81 -17.92
CA HIS A 222 10.32 -7.15 -17.77
C HIS A 222 10.47 -5.88 -16.92
N PRO A 223 10.93 -4.75 -17.50
CA PRO A 223 11.07 -3.51 -16.76
C PRO A 223 9.73 -3.05 -16.19
N ASP A 224 9.74 -2.43 -15.03
CA ASP A 224 8.54 -1.94 -14.34
C ASP A 224 7.64 -1.09 -15.23
N ALA A 225 8.22 -0.32 -16.15
CA ALA A 225 7.47 0.49 -17.12
C ALA A 225 6.63 -0.38 -18.07
N ALA A 226 7.09 -1.58 -18.43
CA ALA A 226 6.32 -2.53 -19.26
C ALA A 226 5.16 -3.16 -18.50
N LEU A 227 5.24 -3.19 -17.16
CA LEU A 227 4.18 -3.65 -16.27
C LEU A 227 3.24 -2.50 -15.85
N GLY A 228 3.45 -1.28 -16.35
CA GLY A 228 2.68 -0.10 -15.94
C GLY A 228 2.97 0.36 -14.50
N LEU A 229 4.04 -0.13 -13.88
CA LEU A 229 4.37 0.23 -12.51
C LEU A 229 5.05 1.61 -12.46
N PRO A 230 4.49 2.57 -11.72
CA PRO A 230 5.08 3.90 -11.59
C PRO A 230 6.43 3.82 -10.87
N GLY A 231 7.32 4.77 -11.18
CA GLY A 231 8.45 5.07 -10.32
C GLY A 231 7.94 5.83 -9.10
N GLY A 232 8.60 5.70 -7.96
CA GLY A 232 8.23 6.41 -6.75
C GLY A 232 8.05 5.46 -5.58
N ASN A 233 7.60 6.02 -4.47
CA ASN A 233 7.52 5.32 -3.20
C ASN A 233 6.17 4.63 -2.99
N PHE A 234 5.10 5.08 -3.67
CA PHE A 234 3.77 4.48 -3.66
C PHE A 234 3.42 3.80 -4.98
N ILE A 235 2.87 2.59 -4.91
CA ILE A 235 2.22 1.94 -6.04
C ILE A 235 0.79 1.57 -5.65
N ALA A 236 -0.18 1.95 -6.48
CA ALA A 236 -1.58 1.65 -6.29
C ALA A 236 -2.10 0.69 -7.36
N PHE A 237 -2.97 -0.22 -6.94
CA PHE A 237 -3.60 -1.19 -7.82
C PHE A 237 -5.11 -1.23 -7.59
N ARG A 238 -5.87 -1.34 -8.68
CA ARG A 238 -7.30 -1.63 -8.63
C ARG A 238 -7.53 -3.12 -8.80
N LYS A 239 -8.29 -3.73 -7.90
CA LYS A 239 -8.73 -5.12 -8.03
C LYS A 239 -9.78 -5.23 -9.12
N LEU A 240 -9.52 -6.05 -10.14
CA LEU A 240 -10.42 -6.22 -11.30
C LEU A 240 -11.52 -7.25 -11.04
N ALA A 241 -11.20 -8.30 -10.30
CA ALA A 241 -12.14 -9.35 -9.93
C ALA A 241 -11.65 -10.10 -8.70
N ASP A 242 -12.56 -10.75 -7.99
CA ASP A 242 -12.18 -11.72 -6.95
C ASP A 242 -11.53 -12.93 -7.63
N ASP A 243 -10.43 -13.43 -7.06
CA ASP A 243 -9.91 -14.75 -7.43
C ASP A 243 -10.83 -15.77 -6.80
N SER A 244 -11.47 -16.59 -7.65
CA SER A 244 -12.33 -17.66 -7.18
C SER A 244 -11.52 -18.76 -6.51
N LEU A 245 -11.33 -18.64 -5.18
CA LEU A 245 -10.73 -19.71 -4.37
C LEU A 245 -11.68 -20.89 -4.14
N GLY A 246 -12.94 -20.82 -4.65
CA GLY A 246 -14.02 -21.72 -4.27
C GLY A 246 -14.68 -22.52 -5.38
N ASP A 247 -14.43 -22.24 -6.65
CA ASP A 247 -15.14 -22.92 -7.75
C ASP A 247 -14.44 -24.17 -8.32
N GLY A 248 -13.30 -24.56 -7.72
CA GLY A 248 -12.55 -25.73 -8.20
C GLY A 248 -11.91 -25.55 -9.59
N SER A 249 -12.06 -24.39 -10.23
CA SER A 249 -11.42 -24.11 -11.51
C SER A 249 -9.92 -23.84 -11.27
N THR A 250 -9.12 -24.82 -11.68
CA THR A 250 -7.65 -24.71 -11.67
C THR A 250 -7.10 -23.75 -12.71
N GLU A 251 -7.97 -23.16 -13.54
CA GLU A 251 -7.57 -22.34 -14.70
C GLU A 251 -7.07 -20.93 -14.33
N THR A 252 -7.33 -20.45 -13.12
CA THR A 252 -7.00 -19.06 -12.73
C THR A 252 -5.66 -18.88 -12.04
N ARG A 253 -4.99 -19.96 -11.62
CA ARG A 253 -3.66 -19.91 -11.01
C ARG A 253 -2.69 -20.79 -11.75
N LYS A 254 -1.70 -20.20 -12.40
CA LYS A 254 -0.57 -20.94 -12.97
C LYS A 254 0.26 -21.54 -11.83
N TRP A 255 0.54 -22.83 -11.87
CA TRP A 255 1.36 -23.53 -10.88
C TRP A 255 2.82 -23.09 -10.86
N ASP A 256 3.29 -22.43 -11.92
CA ASP A 256 4.63 -21.93 -12.15
C ASP A 256 4.80 -20.43 -11.81
N GLN A 257 3.96 -19.89 -10.91
CA GLN A 257 3.97 -18.48 -10.51
C GLN A 257 5.30 -17.97 -9.94
N HIS A 258 6.22 -18.87 -9.59
CA HIS A 258 7.53 -18.54 -9.05
C HIS A 258 8.57 -18.18 -10.11
N VAL A 259 8.26 -18.37 -11.40
CA VAL A 259 9.26 -18.26 -12.49
C VAL A 259 9.45 -16.83 -13.00
N ASP A 260 8.43 -15.97 -12.89
CA ASP A 260 8.34 -14.71 -13.61
C ASP A 260 8.35 -13.43 -12.75
N PHE A 261 8.66 -13.51 -11.46
CA PHE A 261 8.67 -12.31 -10.59
C PHE A 261 9.91 -12.10 -9.74
#